data_d3d838e483fb93a32fa5683a58c40610
#
_entry.id   d3d838e483fb93a32fa5683a58c40610
#
_cell.length_a   1.000
_cell.length_b   1.000
_cell.length_c   1.000
_cell.angle_alpha   90.00
_cell.angle_beta   90.00
_cell.angle_gamma   90.00
#
_symmetry.space_group_name_H-M   'P 1'
#
loop_
_entity.id
_entity.type
_entity.pdbx_description
1 polymer ?
#
loop_
_entity_poly.entity_id
_entity_poly.type
_entity_poly.pdbx_seq_one_letter_code
_entity_poly.pdbx_strand_id
1 'polypeptide(L)'
;VVPSLAKILAEKRTPKQNFSFLCVVLIIGLFGIGEVIPYWGIVPAAMLYFTMQCMNYFVSVYLNQEAESEKRATILSFRSLATNLSYGAACLLYSLLIWWIQNRGVDTVVHGRDMTEQDAEFVEAIGWFPWYFIVTLLGMIALYLFRFRKKESSFKE
;
A
#
# COMPACT_ATOMS: atom_id res chain seq x y z
N VAL A 1 10.09 -8.22 17.87
CA VAL A 1 10.69 -6.89 17.64
C VAL A 1 9.69 -5.93 17.01
N VAL A 2 9.01 -6.28 15.90
CA VAL A 2 8.07 -5.37 15.21
C VAL A 2 6.89 -4.93 16.11
N PRO A 3 6.20 -5.83 16.86
CA PRO A 3 5.09 -5.42 17.71
C PRO A 3 5.49 -4.43 18.81
N SER A 4 6.70 -4.54 19.35
CA SER A 4 7.20 -3.63 20.39
C SER A 4 7.46 -2.23 19.86
N LEU A 5 8.07 -2.11 18.68
CA LEU A 5 8.27 -0.82 18.01
C LEU A 5 6.94 -0.18 17.58
N ALA A 6 6.03 -0.97 17.01
CA ALA A 6 4.72 -0.50 16.62
C ALA A 6 3.90 -0.02 17.83
N LYS A 7 4.01 -0.69 18.99
CA LYS A 7 3.38 -0.25 20.23
C LYS A 7 3.89 1.11 20.69
N ILE A 8 5.21 1.32 20.71
CA ILE A 8 5.83 2.60 21.09
C ILE A 8 5.38 3.74 20.15
N LEU A 9 5.29 3.46 18.85
CA LEU A 9 4.79 4.41 17.86
C LEU A 9 3.31 4.74 18.08
N ALA A 10 2.48 3.74 18.39
CA ALA A 10 1.06 3.92 18.67
C ALA A 10 0.79 4.75 19.92
N GLU A 11 1.63 4.62 20.96
CA GLU A 11 1.50 5.36 22.21
C GLU A 11 1.99 6.81 22.12
N LYS A 12 2.99 7.08 21.27
CA LYS A 12 3.63 8.41 21.19
C LYS A 12 3.07 9.32 20.09
N ARG A 13 2.34 8.79 19.12
CA ARG A 13 1.89 9.53 17.95
C ARG A 13 0.40 9.35 17.70
N THR A 14 -0.21 10.35 17.06
CA THR A 14 -1.62 10.25 16.65
C THR A 14 -1.77 9.24 15.51
N PRO A 15 -2.96 8.62 15.35
CA PRO A 15 -3.22 7.69 14.25
C PRO A 15 -2.87 8.29 12.87
N LYS A 16 -3.23 9.55 12.63
CA LYS A 16 -2.93 10.25 11.37
C LYS A 16 -1.43 10.34 11.10
N GLN A 17 -0.63 10.66 12.11
CA GLN A 17 0.83 10.74 11.98
C GLN A 17 1.46 9.37 11.70
N ASN A 18 0.97 8.31 12.35
CA ASN A 18 1.46 6.96 12.13
C ASN A 18 1.16 6.47 10.72
N PHE A 19 -0.08 6.65 10.23
CA PHE A 19 -0.42 6.27 8.87
C PHE A 19 0.33 7.10 7.82
N SER A 20 0.47 8.41 8.02
CA SER A 20 1.24 9.26 7.11
C SER A 20 2.71 8.83 7.04
N PHE A 21 3.33 8.54 8.19
CA PHE A 21 4.70 8.03 8.24
C PHE A 21 4.84 6.70 7.49
N LEU A 22 3.93 5.74 7.71
CA LEU A 22 3.96 4.46 7.01
C LEU A 22 3.75 4.61 5.51
N CYS A 23 2.88 5.53 5.06
CA CYS A 23 2.72 5.81 3.63
C CYS A 23 4.02 6.31 2.99
N VAL A 24 4.76 7.21 3.67
CA VAL A 24 6.05 7.71 3.17
C VAL A 24 7.07 6.57 3.08
N VAL A 25 7.19 5.75 4.13
CA VAL A 25 8.11 4.59 4.14
C VAL A 25 7.75 3.60 3.05
N LEU A 26 6.45 3.37 2.82
CA LEU A 26 5.95 2.47 1.78
C LEU A 26 6.29 2.99 0.39
N ILE A 27 6.11 4.29 0.12
CA ILE A 27 6.48 4.91 -1.16
C ILE A 27 7.99 4.75 -1.41
N ILE A 28 8.83 5.05 -0.42
CA ILE A 28 10.29 4.91 -0.53
C ILE A 28 10.65 3.44 -0.80
N GLY A 29 10.04 2.50 -0.09
CA GLY A 29 10.28 1.07 -0.29
C GLY A 29 9.85 0.58 -1.68
N LEU A 30 8.71 1.05 -2.19
CA LEU A 30 8.23 0.70 -3.52
C LEU A 30 9.13 1.23 -4.64
N PHE A 31 9.60 2.48 -4.54
CA PHE A 31 10.58 3.01 -5.49
C PHE A 31 11.91 2.26 -5.39
N GLY A 32 12.37 1.97 -4.17
CA GLY A 32 13.61 1.23 -3.97
C GLY A 32 13.58 -0.19 -4.54
N ILE A 33 12.43 -0.88 -4.52
CA ILE A 33 12.33 -2.22 -5.13
C ILE A 33 12.25 -2.13 -6.66
N GLY A 34 11.64 -1.06 -7.20
CA GLY A 34 11.54 -0.81 -8.64
C GLY A 34 12.89 -0.59 -9.33
N GLU A 35 13.90 -0.08 -8.61
CA GLU A 35 15.26 0.13 -9.15
C GLU A 35 16.04 -1.18 -9.36
N VAL A 36 15.56 -2.31 -8.82
CA VAL A 36 16.17 -3.66 -8.97
C VAL A 36 17.70 -3.65 -8.78
N ILE A 37 18.18 -2.95 -7.72
CA ILE A 37 19.61 -2.85 -7.43
C ILE A 37 20.12 -4.21 -6.92
N PRO A 38 21.15 -4.83 -7.57
CA PRO A 38 21.68 -6.10 -7.16
C PRO A 38 22.18 -6.04 -5.72
N TYR A 39 21.98 -7.13 -4.97
CA TYR A 39 22.36 -7.32 -3.57
C TYR A 39 21.67 -6.37 -2.57
N TRP A 40 21.30 -5.14 -2.96
CA TRP A 40 20.65 -4.15 -2.10
C TRP A 40 19.13 -4.21 -2.13
N GLY A 41 18.52 -4.95 -3.06
CA GLY A 41 17.06 -5.11 -3.18
C GLY A 41 16.39 -5.68 -1.91
N ILE A 42 17.14 -6.38 -1.07
CA ILE A 42 16.64 -6.92 0.20
C ILE A 42 16.27 -5.80 1.19
N VAL A 43 16.92 -4.64 1.12
CA VAL A 43 16.65 -3.52 2.03
C VAL A 43 15.26 -2.92 1.81
N PRO A 44 14.87 -2.48 0.59
CA PRO A 44 13.52 -2.00 0.34
C PRO A 44 12.46 -3.10 0.55
N ALA A 45 12.75 -4.37 0.23
CA ALA A 45 11.84 -5.47 0.53
C ALA A 45 11.60 -5.63 2.04
N ALA A 46 12.64 -5.55 2.87
CA ALA A 46 12.53 -5.57 4.32
C ALA A 46 11.75 -4.36 4.86
N MET A 47 11.94 -3.17 4.27
CA MET A 47 11.17 -1.96 4.61
C MET A 47 9.68 -2.14 4.30
N LEU A 48 9.33 -2.69 3.13
CA LEU A 48 7.94 -2.98 2.76
C LEU A 48 7.31 -3.99 3.71
N TYR A 49 8.02 -5.07 4.02
CA TYR A 49 7.55 -6.08 4.97
C TYR A 49 7.32 -5.48 6.37
N PHE A 50 8.26 -4.68 6.86
CA PHE A 50 8.12 -3.99 8.14
C PHE A 50 6.91 -3.05 8.15
N THR A 51 6.74 -2.26 7.09
CA THR A 51 5.61 -1.33 6.94
C THR A 51 4.28 -2.08 6.95
N MET A 52 4.18 -3.20 6.23
CA MET A 52 2.99 -4.05 6.21
C MET A 52 2.63 -4.58 7.62
N GLN A 53 3.62 -5.03 8.39
CA GLN A 53 3.41 -5.51 9.74
C GLN A 53 2.95 -4.39 10.70
N CYS A 54 3.56 -3.21 10.60
CA CYS A 54 3.14 -2.04 11.37
C CYS A 54 1.71 -1.60 11.01
N MET A 55 1.37 -1.59 9.72
CA MET A 55 0.04 -1.24 9.23
C MET A 55 -1.02 -2.20 9.80
N ASN A 56 -0.77 -3.51 9.73
CA ASN A 56 -1.65 -4.53 10.29
C ASN A 56 -1.86 -4.35 11.79
N TYR A 57 -0.79 -4.04 12.53
CA TYR A 57 -0.85 -3.77 13.96
C TYR A 57 -1.70 -2.53 14.25
N PHE A 58 -1.43 -1.39 13.60
CA PHE A 58 -2.17 -0.16 13.83
C PHE A 58 -3.65 -0.28 13.49
N VAL A 59 -3.97 -0.86 12.32
CA VAL A 59 -5.36 -1.10 11.94
C VAL A 59 -6.06 -1.98 12.97
N SER A 60 -5.38 -3.02 13.48
CA SER A 60 -5.95 -3.90 14.51
C SER A 60 -6.19 -3.16 15.82
N VAL A 61 -5.22 -2.39 16.30
CA VAL A 61 -5.33 -1.64 17.57
C VAL A 61 -6.44 -0.60 17.47
N TYR A 62 -6.43 0.24 16.43
CA TYR A 62 -7.39 1.33 16.31
C TYR A 62 -8.82 0.84 16.05
N LEU A 63 -9.01 -0.22 15.26
CA LEU A 63 -10.32 -0.82 15.09
C LEU A 63 -10.84 -1.43 16.41
N ASN A 64 -9.97 -2.06 17.20
CA ASN A 64 -10.39 -2.63 18.47
C ASN A 64 -10.70 -1.58 19.55
N GLN A 65 -10.06 -0.40 19.48
CA GLN A 65 -10.34 0.71 20.39
C GLN A 65 -11.67 1.40 20.08
N GLU A 66 -11.99 1.57 18.79
CA GLU A 66 -13.22 2.24 18.36
C GLU A 66 -14.45 1.31 18.28
N ALA A 67 -14.24 -0.01 18.24
CA ALA A 67 -15.32 -0.97 18.10
C ALA A 67 -15.99 -1.28 19.45
N GLU A 68 -17.28 -0.98 19.57
CA GLU A 68 -18.13 -1.48 20.65
C GLU A 68 -18.09 -3.01 20.67
N SER A 69 -18.12 -3.63 21.85
CA SER A 69 -17.98 -5.08 22.03
C SER A 69 -18.98 -5.89 21.19
N GLU A 70 -20.22 -5.39 21.06
CA GLU A 70 -21.28 -6.05 20.30
C GLU A 70 -21.06 -6.01 18.78
N LYS A 71 -20.38 -4.97 18.26
CA LYS A 71 -20.14 -4.76 16.82
C LYS A 71 -18.77 -5.25 16.38
N ARG A 72 -17.91 -5.66 17.31
CA ARG A 72 -16.52 -6.04 17.02
C ARG A 72 -16.41 -7.17 16.00
N ALA A 73 -17.21 -8.21 16.11
CA ALA A 73 -17.22 -9.35 15.19
C ALA A 73 -17.55 -8.90 13.75
N THR A 74 -18.57 -8.05 13.60
CA THR A 74 -19.00 -7.52 12.30
C THR A 74 -17.91 -6.65 11.67
N ILE A 75 -17.25 -5.79 12.46
CA ILE A 75 -16.17 -4.91 11.99
C ILE A 75 -14.95 -5.73 11.52
N LEU A 76 -14.58 -6.77 12.26
CA LEU A 76 -13.47 -7.66 11.89
C LEU A 76 -13.79 -8.48 10.63
N SER A 77 -15.03 -8.96 10.49
CA SER A 77 -15.48 -9.64 9.28
C SER A 77 -15.45 -8.72 8.07
N PHE A 78 -15.94 -7.48 8.20
CA PHE A 78 -15.89 -6.47 7.15
C PHE A 78 -14.44 -6.12 6.76
N ARG A 79 -13.53 -6.00 7.73
CA ARG A 79 -12.09 -5.81 7.47
C ARG A 79 -11.54 -6.95 6.62
N SER A 80 -11.83 -8.20 6.98
CA SER A 80 -11.37 -9.37 6.23
C SER A 80 -11.91 -9.37 4.81
N LEU A 81 -13.20 -9.09 4.63
CA LEU A 81 -13.82 -8.98 3.31
C LEU A 81 -13.17 -7.88 2.47
N ALA A 82 -12.98 -6.69 3.02
CA ALA A 82 -12.33 -5.56 2.34
C ALA A 82 -10.90 -5.90 1.92
N THR A 83 -10.15 -6.58 2.79
CA THR A 83 -8.78 -7.02 2.48
C THR A 83 -8.77 -8.01 1.32
N ASN A 84 -9.62 -9.04 1.34
CA ASN A 84 -9.69 -10.04 0.29
C ASN A 84 -10.15 -9.43 -1.05
N LEU A 85 -11.11 -8.52 -1.02
CA LEU A 85 -11.55 -7.80 -2.22
C LEU A 85 -10.43 -6.94 -2.80
N SER A 86 -9.65 -6.28 -1.94
CA SER A 86 -8.48 -5.48 -2.36
C SER A 86 -7.40 -6.35 -2.99
N TYR A 87 -7.14 -7.56 -2.46
CA TYR A 87 -6.23 -8.52 -3.08
C TYR A 87 -6.72 -8.95 -4.47
N GLY A 88 -7.99 -9.30 -4.60
CA GLY A 88 -8.58 -9.65 -5.89
C GLY A 88 -8.46 -8.53 -6.92
N ALA A 89 -8.77 -7.29 -6.51
CA ALA A 89 -8.62 -6.13 -7.38
C ALA A 89 -7.16 -5.89 -7.77
N ALA A 90 -6.21 -6.03 -6.84
CA ALA A 90 -4.79 -5.89 -7.12
C ALA A 90 -4.29 -6.95 -8.12
N CYS A 91 -4.73 -8.21 -7.98
CA CYS A 91 -4.39 -9.29 -8.92
C CYS A 91 -4.93 -8.99 -10.33
N LEU A 92 -6.15 -8.49 -10.45
CA LEU A 92 -6.73 -8.11 -11.75
C LEU A 92 -5.95 -6.96 -12.38
N LEU A 93 -5.63 -5.91 -11.62
CA LEU A 93 -4.84 -4.78 -12.10
C LEU A 93 -3.44 -5.22 -12.55
N TYR A 94 -2.81 -6.12 -11.79
CA TYR A 94 -1.51 -6.69 -12.16
C TYR A 94 -1.59 -7.49 -13.46
N SER A 95 -2.61 -8.34 -13.60
CA SER A 95 -2.82 -9.13 -14.83
C SER A 95 -3.03 -8.23 -16.05
N LEU A 96 -3.81 -7.17 -15.91
CA LEU A 96 -4.03 -6.18 -16.98
C LEU A 96 -2.73 -5.43 -17.32
N LEU A 97 -1.92 -5.10 -16.31
CA LEU A 97 -0.63 -4.45 -16.50
C LEU A 97 0.34 -5.34 -17.27
N ILE A 98 0.48 -6.62 -16.89
CA ILE A 98 1.33 -7.58 -17.59
C ILE A 98 0.87 -7.76 -19.04
N TRP A 99 -0.43 -7.96 -19.26
CA TRP A 99 -1.00 -8.05 -20.61
C TRP A 99 -0.68 -6.82 -21.46
N TRP A 100 -0.78 -5.62 -20.87
CA TRP A 100 -0.46 -4.37 -21.57
C TRP A 100 1.02 -4.26 -21.91
N ILE A 101 1.93 -4.62 -20.98
CA ILE A 101 3.38 -4.64 -21.18
C ILE A 101 3.74 -5.60 -22.33
N GLN A 102 3.20 -6.82 -22.31
CA GLN A 102 3.43 -7.83 -23.34
C GLN A 102 3.00 -7.39 -24.73
N ASN A 103 1.81 -6.75 -24.83
CA ASN A 103 1.33 -6.25 -26.12
C ASN A 103 2.14 -5.07 -26.69
N ARG A 104 2.78 -4.31 -25.82
CA ARG A 104 3.65 -3.18 -26.22
C ARG A 104 5.05 -3.64 -26.60
N GLY A 105 5.48 -4.78 -26.07
CA GLY A 105 6.86 -5.23 -26.05
C GLY A 105 7.68 -4.51 -24.98
N VAL A 106 8.68 -5.18 -24.47
CA VAL A 106 9.56 -4.69 -23.41
C VAL A 106 11.01 -4.66 -23.92
N ASP A 107 11.77 -3.68 -23.44
CA ASP A 107 13.20 -3.63 -23.71
C ASP A 107 13.92 -4.65 -22.80
N THR A 108 14.64 -5.61 -23.42
CA THR A 108 15.34 -6.67 -22.68
C THR A 108 16.66 -6.19 -22.06
N VAL A 109 17.12 -4.99 -22.39
CA VAL A 109 18.30 -4.37 -21.79
C VAL A 109 17.86 -3.42 -20.68
N VAL A 110 17.80 -3.91 -19.45
CA VAL A 110 17.39 -3.12 -18.29
C VAL A 110 18.61 -2.85 -17.41
N HIS A 111 18.87 -1.56 -17.13
CA HIS A 111 20.01 -1.11 -16.31
C HIS A 111 21.37 -1.64 -16.81
N GLY A 112 21.53 -1.75 -18.15
CA GLY A 112 22.77 -2.24 -18.77
C GLY A 112 23.00 -3.75 -18.62
N ARG A 113 21.96 -4.53 -18.35
CA ARG A 113 21.97 -5.99 -18.28
C ARG A 113 20.99 -6.56 -19.28
N ASP A 114 21.47 -7.58 -20.00
CA ASP A 114 20.60 -8.41 -20.81
C ASP A 114 19.76 -9.31 -19.88
N MET A 115 18.46 -9.23 -20.03
CA MET A 115 17.49 -10.03 -19.27
C MET A 115 16.66 -10.89 -20.22
N THR A 116 16.05 -11.93 -19.70
CA THR A 116 15.00 -12.63 -20.44
C THR A 116 13.79 -11.71 -20.60
N GLU A 117 12.99 -11.91 -21.63
CA GLU A 117 11.79 -11.12 -21.88
C GLU A 117 10.85 -11.14 -20.63
N GLN A 118 10.68 -12.31 -20.01
CA GLN A 118 9.87 -12.47 -18.81
C GLN A 118 10.41 -11.68 -17.61
N ASP A 119 11.74 -11.68 -17.41
CA ASP A 119 12.34 -10.90 -16.32
C ASP A 119 12.20 -9.41 -16.56
N ALA A 120 12.35 -8.95 -17.81
CA ALA A 120 12.18 -7.56 -18.18
C ALA A 120 10.73 -7.07 -17.98
N GLU A 121 9.73 -7.88 -18.38
CA GLU A 121 8.30 -7.63 -18.09
C GLU A 121 8.03 -7.50 -16.60
N PHE A 122 8.60 -8.38 -15.80
CA PHE A 122 8.43 -8.37 -14.34
C PHE A 122 9.05 -7.11 -13.71
N VAL A 123 10.25 -6.73 -14.13
CA VAL A 123 10.94 -5.53 -13.64
C VAL A 123 10.15 -4.27 -14.01
N GLU A 124 9.66 -4.18 -15.25
CA GLU A 124 8.82 -3.07 -15.69
C GLU A 124 7.52 -3.01 -14.86
N ALA A 125 6.88 -4.16 -14.64
CA ALA A 125 5.65 -4.22 -13.85
C ALA A 125 5.86 -3.74 -12.40
N ILE A 126 6.97 -4.11 -11.77
CA ILE A 126 7.32 -3.64 -10.42
C ILE A 126 7.53 -2.13 -10.40
N GLY A 127 8.14 -1.56 -11.44
CA GLY A 127 8.35 -0.11 -11.59
C GLY A 127 7.05 0.70 -11.60
N TRP A 128 5.92 0.08 -11.96
CA TRP A 128 4.59 0.71 -11.93
C TRP A 128 3.95 0.73 -10.55
N PHE A 129 4.36 -0.10 -9.60
CA PHE A 129 3.72 -0.21 -8.28
C PHE A 129 3.73 1.08 -7.45
N PRO A 130 4.83 1.87 -7.40
CA PRO A 130 4.81 3.15 -6.71
C PRO A 130 3.73 4.09 -7.24
N TRP A 131 3.55 4.14 -8.56
CA TRP A 131 2.58 4.99 -9.23
C TRP A 131 1.14 4.56 -8.93
N TYR A 132 0.85 3.26 -8.98
CA TYR A 132 -0.46 2.73 -8.57
C TYR A 132 -0.79 3.09 -7.13
N PHE A 133 0.18 2.95 -6.24
CA PHE A 133 -0.02 3.31 -4.84
C PHE A 133 -0.28 4.80 -4.66
N ILE A 134 0.48 5.68 -5.31
CA ILE A 134 0.31 7.13 -5.25
C ILE A 134 -1.06 7.54 -5.79
N VAL A 135 -1.46 7.02 -6.95
CA VAL A 135 -2.77 7.32 -7.55
C VAL A 135 -3.91 6.88 -6.63
N THR A 136 -3.82 5.67 -6.07
CA THR A 136 -4.81 5.16 -5.12
C THR A 136 -4.89 6.03 -3.86
N LEU A 137 -3.74 6.40 -3.31
CA LEU A 137 -3.65 7.26 -2.13
C LEU A 137 -4.27 8.64 -2.38
N LEU A 138 -3.93 9.27 -3.50
CA LEU A 138 -4.50 10.55 -3.91
C LEU A 138 -6.02 10.45 -4.14
N GLY A 139 -6.48 9.37 -4.77
CA GLY A 139 -7.91 9.09 -4.95
C GLY A 139 -8.64 8.97 -3.61
N MET A 140 -8.08 8.26 -2.65
CA MET A 140 -8.64 8.14 -1.30
C MET A 140 -8.69 9.50 -0.57
N ILE A 141 -7.62 10.29 -0.66
CA ILE A 141 -7.58 11.64 -0.08
C ILE A 141 -8.63 12.54 -0.72
N ALA A 142 -8.75 12.51 -2.04
CA ALA A 142 -9.76 13.30 -2.78
C ALA A 142 -11.19 12.91 -2.37
N LEU A 143 -11.50 11.63 -2.29
CA LEU A 143 -12.80 11.13 -1.83
C LEU A 143 -13.10 11.55 -0.38
N TYR A 144 -12.08 11.47 0.49
CA TYR A 144 -12.20 11.93 1.87
C TYR A 144 -12.55 13.42 1.94
N LEU A 145 -11.79 14.26 1.24
CA LEU A 145 -12.00 15.70 1.21
C LEU A 145 -13.38 16.07 0.63
N PHE A 146 -13.79 15.39 -0.45
CA PHE A 146 -15.09 15.62 -1.08
C PHE A 146 -16.25 15.28 -0.14
N ARG A 147 -16.15 14.15 0.56
CA ARG A 147 -17.18 13.70 1.49
C ARG A 147 -17.33 14.62 2.72
N PHE A 148 -16.21 15.09 3.27
CA PHE A 148 -16.23 15.97 4.44
C PHE A 148 -16.67 17.41 4.08
N ARG A 149 -16.26 17.92 2.93
CA ARG A 149 -16.70 19.23 2.44
C ARG A 149 -18.22 19.28 2.22
N LYS A 150 -18.82 18.19 1.75
CA LYS A 150 -20.27 18.09 1.57
C LYS A 150 -21.03 18.10 2.92
N LYS A 151 -20.43 17.58 3.98
CA LYS A 151 -21.05 17.54 5.31
C LYS A 151 -21.05 18.92 5.99
N GLU A 152 -20.02 19.73 5.77
CA GLU A 152 -19.98 21.11 6.28
C GLU A 152 -20.97 22.06 5.59
N SER A 153 -21.25 21.87 4.29
CA SER A 153 -22.24 22.68 3.57
C SER A 153 -23.67 22.35 4.00
N SER A 154 -23.96 21.10 4.34
CA SER A 154 -25.31 20.66 4.81
C SER A 154 -25.60 21.07 6.27
N PHE A 155 -24.61 21.57 7.03
CA PHE A 155 -24.82 22.04 8.40
C PHE A 155 -25.00 23.58 8.46
N LYS A 156 -24.87 24.27 7.32
CA LYS A 156 -25.01 25.74 7.19
C LYS A 156 -26.33 26.16 6.55
N GLU A 157 -27.16 25.22 6.10
CA GLU A 157 -28.55 25.39 5.69
C GLU A 157 -29.49 24.98 6.85
#